data_ef26e9935815eae7626763e88c717289
#
_entry.id   ef26e9935815eae7626763e88c717289
#
_cell.length_a   1.000
_cell.length_b   1.000
_cell.length_c   1.000
_cell.angle_alpha   90.00
_cell.angle_beta   90.00
_cell.angle_gamma   90.00
#
_symmetry.space_group_name_H-M   'P 1'
#
loop_
_entity.id
_entity.type
_entity.pdbx_description
1 polymer ?
#
loop_
_entity_poly.entity_id
_entity_poly.type
_entity_poly.pdbx_seq_one_letter_code
_entity_poly.pdbx_strand_id
1 'polypeptide(L)'
;MKNIILLSLAILLIGCKERSKKEEVKSVDNKETVKKKRPVALEDGKFFEVNGKKMLYGGENENQHFDISDYLLKDEQFHYGIGREKFPALLKPEFISVAKANRVWADSTRFLLAQSSNEVKAYSVKDLTRHEVVNDVLGGQPIMAVYCILADLGAIYERNYGDKELTFALSGYTYYDETVWDGLDGFVFWDRETESLWWPLIGKAVSGPLKNVKLIEMDKSNWKDTTWKDIRDNYPNAKVLESGQDFERPTEWKKIEDVASIVETFSVEKK
;
A
#
# COMPACT_ATOMS: atom_id res chain seq x y z
N MET A 1 -40.12 18.48 68.14
CA MET A 1 -41.49 19.03 68.06
C MET A 1 -41.94 18.98 66.61
N LYS A 2 -43.03 18.25 66.38
CA LYS A 2 -44.02 18.41 65.28
C LYS A 2 -43.53 18.22 63.84
N ASN A 3 -44.17 17.55 62.93
CA ASN A 3 -45.33 16.63 62.95
C ASN A 3 -45.27 15.79 61.66
N ILE A 4 -45.69 14.56 61.78
CA ILE A 4 -46.00 13.62 60.77
C ILE A 4 -47.30 14.02 60.07
N ILE A 5 -47.37 13.89 58.73
CA ILE A 5 -48.65 13.68 58.04
C ILE A 5 -48.46 12.60 57.01
N LEU A 6 -49.06 11.44 57.30
CA LEU A 6 -49.31 10.35 56.32
C LEU A 6 -50.54 10.76 55.50
N LEU A 7 -50.44 10.53 54.18
CA LEU A 7 -51.63 10.51 53.32
C LEU A 7 -51.61 9.23 52.48
N SER A 8 -52.46 8.32 52.88
CA SER A 8 -52.76 7.07 52.15
C SER A 8 -53.75 7.38 51.03
N LEU A 9 -53.43 6.95 49.81
CA LEU A 9 -54.42 6.97 48.73
C LEU A 9 -54.49 5.57 48.07
N ALA A 10 -55.67 5.02 48.11
CA ALA A 10 -56.04 3.71 47.57
C ALA A 10 -56.05 3.72 46.06
N ILE A 11 -55.48 2.70 45.45
CA ILE A 11 -55.51 2.47 44.00
C ILE A 11 -56.51 1.41 43.67
N LEU A 12 -57.52 1.79 42.89
CA LEU A 12 -58.50 0.92 42.26
C LEU A 12 -57.85 0.14 41.07
N LEU A 13 -57.93 -1.18 41.14
CA LEU A 13 -57.56 -2.07 40.04
C LEU A 13 -58.72 -2.12 39.05
N ILE A 14 -58.54 -1.60 37.84
CA ILE A 14 -59.39 -1.90 36.67
C ILE A 14 -58.56 -2.73 35.72
N GLY A 15 -58.93 -4.00 35.60
CA GLY A 15 -58.33 -4.90 34.62
C GLY A 15 -58.90 -4.64 33.23
N CYS A 16 -58.03 -4.32 32.29
CA CYS A 16 -58.31 -4.44 30.86
C CYS A 16 -57.43 -5.50 30.26
N LYS A 17 -58.08 -6.53 29.71
CA LYS A 17 -57.51 -7.65 29.00
C LYS A 17 -57.34 -7.23 27.54
N GLU A 18 -56.13 -6.82 27.15
CA GLU A 18 -55.82 -6.58 25.74
C GLU A 18 -55.04 -7.72 25.14
N ARG A 19 -55.55 -8.13 24.01
CA ARG A 19 -55.11 -9.22 23.13
C ARG A 19 -53.84 -8.82 22.41
N SER A 20 -52.71 -9.44 22.72
CA SER A 20 -51.48 -9.22 21.97
C SER A 20 -51.60 -9.81 20.57
N LYS A 21 -51.70 -8.97 19.56
CA LYS A 21 -51.30 -9.31 18.19
C LYS A 21 -49.77 -9.25 18.13
N LYS A 22 -49.17 -10.43 17.90
CA LYS A 22 -47.76 -10.49 17.46
C LYS A 22 -47.70 -9.93 16.05
N GLU A 23 -47.22 -8.71 15.89
CA GLU A 23 -46.66 -8.23 14.62
C GLU A 23 -45.28 -8.82 14.46
N GLU A 24 -45.14 -9.71 13.45
CA GLU A 24 -43.83 -10.12 12.93
C GLU A 24 -43.12 -8.88 12.34
N VAL A 25 -42.16 -8.33 13.08
CA VAL A 25 -41.21 -7.37 12.53
C VAL A 25 -40.31 -8.13 11.58
N LYS A 26 -40.60 -8.11 10.27
CA LYS A 26 -39.67 -8.47 9.23
C LYS A 26 -38.53 -7.46 9.30
N SER A 27 -37.38 -7.87 9.83
CA SER A 27 -36.13 -7.13 9.69
C SER A 27 -35.76 -7.11 8.21
N VAL A 28 -36.05 -6.00 7.55
CA VAL A 28 -35.46 -5.70 6.24
C VAL A 28 -34.02 -5.32 6.52
N ASP A 29 -33.12 -6.26 6.32
CA ASP A 29 -31.68 -6.07 6.33
C ASP A 29 -31.30 -5.29 5.05
N ASN A 30 -31.60 -4.00 5.04
CA ASN A 30 -31.10 -3.07 4.03
C ASN A 30 -29.66 -2.70 4.40
N LYS A 31 -28.74 -3.63 4.17
CA LYS A 31 -27.35 -3.25 3.95
C LYS A 31 -27.27 -2.57 2.59
N GLU A 32 -27.63 -1.30 2.54
CA GLU A 32 -27.12 -0.42 1.50
C GLU A 32 -25.60 -0.40 1.70
N THR A 33 -24.91 -1.13 0.84
CA THR A 33 -23.46 -0.97 0.67
C THR A 33 -23.25 0.46 0.16
N VAL A 34 -22.91 1.35 1.08
CA VAL A 34 -22.45 2.70 0.74
C VAL A 34 -21.17 2.49 -0.10
N LYS A 35 -21.31 2.53 -1.42
CA LYS A 35 -20.15 2.54 -2.33
C LYS A 35 -19.30 3.74 -1.94
N LYS A 36 -18.13 3.49 -1.37
CA LYS A 36 -17.16 4.54 -1.06
C LYS A 36 -16.90 5.32 -2.35
N LYS A 37 -17.24 6.60 -2.34
CA LYS A 37 -17.05 7.47 -3.50
C LYS A 37 -15.55 7.65 -3.68
N ARG A 38 -15.00 7.31 -4.86
CA ARG A 38 -13.58 7.51 -5.16
C ARG A 38 -13.24 8.99 -5.00
N PRO A 39 -12.20 9.36 -4.24
CA PRO A 39 -11.86 10.76 -4.00
C PRO A 39 -11.22 11.44 -5.21
N VAL A 40 -10.74 10.66 -6.19
CA VAL A 40 -10.08 11.14 -7.41
C VAL A 40 -10.72 10.46 -8.60
N ALA A 41 -11.08 11.24 -9.63
CA ALA A 41 -11.47 10.69 -10.92
C ALA A 41 -10.18 10.26 -11.64
N LEU A 42 -9.94 8.95 -11.71
CA LEU A 42 -8.85 8.38 -12.49
C LEU A 42 -9.35 8.12 -13.92
N GLU A 43 -8.47 8.27 -14.89
CA GLU A 43 -8.74 7.90 -16.29
C GLU A 43 -8.68 6.37 -16.43
N ASP A 44 -9.40 5.82 -17.40
CA ASP A 44 -9.29 4.40 -17.76
C ASP A 44 -7.87 4.04 -18.21
N GLY A 45 -7.49 2.79 -18.10
CA GLY A 45 -6.20 2.29 -18.55
C GLY A 45 -5.98 2.56 -20.05
N LYS A 46 -4.77 2.98 -20.41
CA LYS A 46 -4.40 3.34 -21.79
C LYS A 46 -3.71 2.16 -22.46
N PHE A 47 -4.49 1.33 -23.14
CA PHE A 47 -4.03 0.15 -23.85
C PHE A 47 -3.92 0.39 -25.37
N PHE A 48 -2.97 -0.28 -26.01
CA PHE A 48 -2.81 -0.27 -27.47
C PHE A 48 -2.04 -1.52 -27.90
N GLU A 49 -2.00 -1.77 -29.22
CA GLU A 49 -1.29 -2.91 -29.78
C GLU A 49 -0.13 -2.46 -30.67
N VAL A 50 1.02 -3.13 -30.54
CA VAL A 50 2.18 -2.95 -31.39
C VAL A 50 2.77 -4.33 -31.72
N ASN A 51 2.86 -4.65 -33.02
CA ASN A 51 3.45 -5.90 -33.50
C ASN A 51 2.85 -7.17 -32.86
N GLY A 52 1.56 -7.18 -32.62
CA GLY A 52 0.83 -8.28 -31.98
C GLY A 52 1.02 -8.40 -30.48
N LYS A 53 1.66 -7.41 -29.85
CA LYS A 53 1.82 -7.30 -28.41
C LYS A 53 0.83 -6.31 -27.84
N LYS A 54 0.21 -6.65 -26.71
CA LYS A 54 -0.61 -5.74 -25.94
C LYS A 54 0.26 -4.89 -25.03
N MET A 55 0.17 -3.59 -25.21
CA MET A 55 0.98 -2.60 -24.50
C MET A 55 0.15 -1.76 -23.56
N LEU A 56 0.74 -1.38 -22.44
CA LEU A 56 0.22 -0.40 -21.52
C LEU A 56 1.06 0.88 -21.63
N TYR A 57 0.39 2.01 -21.91
CA TYR A 57 1.06 3.29 -22.12
C TYR A 57 1.77 3.76 -20.83
N GLY A 58 3.06 3.98 -20.89
CA GLY A 58 3.86 4.46 -19.76
C GLY A 58 4.32 5.92 -19.90
N GLY A 59 4.30 6.48 -21.11
CA GLY A 59 4.77 7.83 -21.40
C GLY A 59 4.90 8.08 -22.89
N GLU A 60 5.48 9.23 -23.26
CA GLU A 60 5.58 9.66 -24.67
C GLU A 60 6.60 8.88 -25.50
N ASN A 61 7.60 8.25 -24.85
CA ASN A 61 8.61 7.48 -25.53
C ASN A 61 8.24 5.98 -25.55
N GLU A 62 8.53 5.31 -26.67
CA GLU A 62 8.21 3.89 -26.84
C GLU A 62 8.81 2.98 -25.76
N ASN A 63 10.01 3.28 -25.29
CA ASN A 63 10.69 2.53 -24.24
C ASN A 63 10.09 2.71 -22.83
N GLN A 64 9.07 3.57 -22.70
CA GLN A 64 8.33 3.76 -21.45
C GLN A 64 7.09 2.87 -21.34
N HIS A 65 6.67 2.22 -22.43
CA HIS A 65 5.50 1.36 -22.44
C HIS A 65 5.81 0.00 -21.82
N PHE A 66 4.80 -0.61 -21.23
CA PHE A 66 4.92 -1.94 -20.65
C PHE A 66 4.29 -2.98 -21.57
N ASP A 67 5.03 -4.07 -21.84
CA ASP A 67 4.46 -5.25 -22.50
C ASP A 67 3.62 -6.03 -21.49
N ILE A 68 2.33 -6.06 -21.74
CA ILE A 68 1.36 -6.77 -20.91
C ILE A 68 0.62 -7.85 -21.71
N SER A 69 1.27 -8.41 -22.74
CA SER A 69 0.68 -9.46 -23.58
C SER A 69 0.24 -10.68 -22.77
N ASP A 70 0.90 -10.92 -21.63
CA ASP A 70 0.53 -11.97 -20.67
C ASP A 70 0.40 -11.38 -19.26
N TYR A 71 -0.81 -11.04 -18.82
CA TYR A 71 -1.08 -10.41 -17.53
C TYR A 71 -2.31 -11.01 -16.83
N LEU A 72 -2.42 -10.76 -15.53
CA LEU A 72 -3.43 -11.37 -14.65
C LEU A 72 -4.62 -10.48 -14.35
N LEU A 73 -4.50 -9.19 -14.64
CA LEU A 73 -5.47 -8.19 -14.26
C LEU A 73 -6.49 -7.93 -15.39
N LYS A 74 -7.58 -7.26 -15.10
CA LYS A 74 -8.63 -6.91 -16.07
C LYS A 74 -8.47 -5.48 -16.53
N ASP A 75 -8.67 -5.23 -17.82
CA ASP A 75 -8.49 -3.91 -18.44
C ASP A 75 -9.34 -2.83 -17.76
N GLU A 76 -10.62 -3.14 -17.51
CA GLU A 76 -11.61 -2.22 -16.95
C GLU A 76 -11.33 -1.80 -15.50
N GLN A 77 -10.36 -2.45 -14.86
CA GLN A 77 -9.98 -2.18 -13.48
C GLN A 77 -8.62 -1.48 -13.36
N PHE A 78 -7.91 -1.29 -14.48
CA PHE A 78 -6.73 -0.45 -14.55
C PHE A 78 -7.14 1.02 -14.69
N HIS A 79 -6.46 1.88 -13.93
CA HIS A 79 -6.66 3.30 -14.03
C HIS A 79 -5.32 4.00 -14.27
N TYR A 80 -5.31 4.89 -15.24
CA TYR A 80 -4.15 5.74 -15.53
C TYR A 80 -4.12 6.92 -14.55
N GLY A 81 -3.01 7.07 -13.87
CA GLY A 81 -2.76 8.21 -12.97
C GLY A 81 -1.92 9.27 -13.66
N ILE A 82 -0.61 9.04 -13.69
CA ILE A 82 0.35 10.06 -14.12
C ILE A 82 1.44 9.57 -15.09
N GLY A 83 1.50 8.27 -15.37
CA GLY A 83 2.53 7.64 -16.21
C GLY A 83 3.78 7.21 -15.44
N ARG A 84 4.60 6.43 -16.13
CA ARG A 84 5.78 5.75 -15.60
C ARG A 84 6.75 6.73 -14.93
N GLU A 85 7.07 6.48 -13.67
CA GLU A 85 8.06 7.22 -12.86
C GLU A 85 7.86 8.74 -12.76
N LYS A 86 6.64 9.24 -12.92
CA LYS A 86 6.36 10.66 -12.68
C LYS A 86 6.49 11.01 -11.19
N PHE A 87 6.18 10.08 -10.27
CA PHE A 87 6.73 10.08 -8.93
C PHE A 87 8.03 9.28 -8.94
N PRO A 88 9.18 9.94 -8.77
CA PRO A 88 10.47 9.26 -8.87
C PRO A 88 10.73 8.44 -7.62
N ALA A 89 10.98 7.15 -7.80
CA ALA A 89 11.46 6.31 -6.72
C ALA A 89 12.80 6.81 -6.21
N LEU A 90 12.99 6.81 -4.89
CA LEU A 90 14.27 7.16 -4.28
C LEU A 90 15.20 5.94 -4.31
N LEU A 91 16.39 6.11 -4.88
CA LEU A 91 17.35 5.00 -5.11
C LEU A 91 18.54 5.02 -4.16
N LYS A 92 18.90 6.19 -3.66
CA LYS A 92 20.02 6.41 -2.75
C LYS A 92 19.54 7.28 -1.59
N PRO A 93 18.70 6.74 -0.69
CA PRO A 93 18.13 7.52 0.39
C PRO A 93 19.23 7.99 1.36
N GLU A 94 19.19 9.27 1.70
CA GLU A 94 20.02 9.87 2.75
C GLU A 94 19.25 9.92 4.06
N PHE A 95 19.97 9.80 5.17
CA PHE A 95 19.39 9.73 6.50
C PHE A 95 20.03 10.72 7.45
N ILE A 96 19.23 11.18 8.40
CA ILE A 96 19.65 12.02 9.51
C ILE A 96 19.43 11.32 10.85
N SER A 97 20.09 11.78 11.89
CA SER A 97 19.86 11.28 13.26
C SER A 97 18.51 11.72 13.80
N VAL A 98 17.96 10.95 14.76
CA VAL A 98 16.75 11.32 15.51
C VAL A 98 16.87 12.71 16.14
N ALA A 99 18.04 13.07 16.68
CA ALA A 99 18.29 14.39 17.27
C ALA A 99 18.14 15.55 16.26
N LYS A 100 18.60 15.36 15.00
CA LYS A 100 18.42 16.33 13.92
C LYS A 100 16.95 16.37 13.48
N ALA A 101 16.33 15.21 13.31
CA ALA A 101 14.94 15.06 12.87
C ALA A 101 13.92 15.61 13.87
N ASN A 102 14.22 15.61 15.17
CA ASN A 102 13.32 16.08 16.22
C ASN A 102 12.91 17.55 16.10
N ARG A 103 13.61 18.32 15.27
CA ARG A 103 13.26 19.73 14.98
C ARG A 103 12.28 19.87 13.82
N VAL A 104 11.98 18.78 13.12
CA VAL A 104 11.21 18.77 11.87
C VAL A 104 9.84 18.16 12.06
N TRP A 105 9.73 17.11 12.90
CA TRP A 105 8.54 16.27 12.97
C TRP A 105 7.71 16.51 14.23
N ALA A 106 6.38 16.62 14.05
CA ALA A 106 5.43 16.59 15.16
C ALA A 106 5.28 15.17 15.71
N ASP A 107 4.94 15.04 17.00
CA ASP A 107 4.79 13.76 17.69
C ASP A 107 3.85 12.78 17.01
N SER A 108 2.77 13.29 16.38
CA SER A 108 1.77 12.49 15.67
C SER A 108 2.13 12.16 14.22
N THR A 109 3.27 12.64 13.70
CA THR A 109 3.66 12.34 12.32
C THR A 109 3.86 10.85 12.15
N ARG A 110 3.26 10.28 11.11
CA ARG A 110 3.26 8.84 10.82
C ARG A 110 4.52 8.42 10.09
N PHE A 111 5.06 7.28 10.45
CA PHE A 111 6.26 6.69 9.89
C PHE A 111 6.11 5.19 9.68
N LEU A 112 6.81 4.66 8.68
CA LEU A 112 7.18 3.25 8.65
C LEU A 112 8.56 3.12 9.30
N LEU A 113 8.68 2.20 10.27
CA LEU A 113 9.95 1.89 10.92
C LEU A 113 10.33 0.47 10.57
N ALA A 114 11.57 0.28 10.08
CA ALA A 114 12.16 -1.02 9.80
C ALA A 114 13.41 -1.23 10.67
N GLN A 115 13.60 -2.45 11.15
CA GLN A 115 14.73 -2.80 12.00
C GLN A 115 15.38 -4.13 11.59
N SER A 116 16.68 -4.18 11.71
CA SER A 116 17.50 -5.39 11.66
C SER A 116 18.21 -5.58 13.00
N SER A 117 19.05 -6.58 13.11
CA SER A 117 19.84 -6.82 14.34
C SER A 117 20.77 -5.66 14.72
N ASN A 118 21.18 -4.84 13.76
CA ASN A 118 22.21 -3.80 13.92
C ASN A 118 21.81 -2.42 13.41
N GLU A 119 20.63 -2.27 12.81
CA GLU A 119 20.21 -1.01 12.24
C GLU A 119 18.70 -0.80 12.34
N VAL A 120 18.28 0.43 12.61
CA VAL A 120 16.88 0.86 12.59
C VAL A 120 16.76 2.06 11.66
N LYS A 121 15.81 2.01 10.74
CA LYS A 121 15.50 3.08 9.81
C LYS A 121 14.03 3.48 9.87
N ALA A 122 13.78 4.77 9.71
CA ALA A 122 12.43 5.34 9.77
C ALA A 122 12.15 6.19 8.52
N TYR A 123 11.04 5.92 7.87
CA TYR A 123 10.60 6.56 6.64
C TYR A 123 9.30 7.32 6.93
N SER A 124 9.31 8.66 6.82
CA SER A 124 8.09 9.42 7.05
C SER A 124 7.06 9.13 5.96
N VAL A 125 5.81 8.88 6.35
CA VAL A 125 4.72 8.72 5.38
C VAL A 125 4.61 9.96 4.48
N LYS A 126 4.91 11.15 5.01
CA LYS A 126 4.93 12.39 4.23
C LYS A 126 5.95 12.36 3.07
N ASP A 127 7.15 11.85 3.29
CA ASP A 127 8.14 11.72 2.21
C ASP A 127 7.78 10.56 1.28
N LEU A 128 7.29 9.47 1.83
CA LEU A 128 6.77 8.36 1.03
C LEU A 128 5.62 8.77 0.10
N THR A 129 4.77 9.75 0.46
CA THR A 129 3.75 10.26 -0.48
C THR A 129 4.33 10.99 -1.70
N ARG A 130 5.60 11.36 -1.67
CA ARG A 130 6.28 12.04 -2.80
C ARG A 130 7.01 11.07 -3.73
N HIS A 131 7.46 9.94 -3.17
CA HIS A 131 8.27 8.95 -3.88
C HIS A 131 7.51 7.64 -4.11
N GLU A 132 6.57 7.32 -3.22
CA GLU A 132 5.80 6.08 -3.07
C GLU A 132 6.67 4.82 -2.94
N VAL A 133 7.89 4.82 -3.49
CA VAL A 133 8.89 3.74 -3.37
C VAL A 133 10.26 4.33 -2.99
N VAL A 134 10.83 3.82 -1.91
CA VAL A 134 12.21 4.10 -1.48
C VAL A 134 12.98 2.78 -1.49
N ASN A 135 13.90 2.61 -2.47
CA ASN A 135 14.79 1.47 -2.51
C ASN A 135 15.97 1.73 -1.57
N ASP A 136 16.21 0.84 -0.63
CA ASP A 136 17.22 1.03 0.42
C ASP A 136 17.91 -0.30 0.78
N VAL A 137 18.85 -0.24 1.72
CA VAL A 137 19.52 -1.38 2.33
C VAL A 137 19.44 -1.26 3.85
N LEU A 138 18.92 -2.25 4.52
CA LEU A 138 18.81 -2.30 5.99
C LEU A 138 19.66 -3.44 6.55
N GLY A 139 20.70 -3.11 7.32
CA GLY A 139 21.60 -4.11 7.90
C GLY A 139 22.31 -5.01 6.88
N GLY A 140 22.49 -4.52 5.64
CA GLY A 140 23.06 -5.28 4.52
C GLY A 140 22.01 -5.97 3.63
N GLN A 141 20.74 -5.98 4.01
CA GLN A 141 19.64 -6.56 3.24
C GLN A 141 18.97 -5.48 2.36
N PRO A 142 18.93 -5.65 1.02
CA PRO A 142 18.16 -4.79 0.14
C PRO A 142 16.66 -4.86 0.47
N ILE A 143 16.07 -3.70 0.70
CA ILE A 143 14.65 -3.53 1.01
C ILE A 143 14.03 -2.40 0.19
N MET A 144 12.71 -2.33 0.16
CA MET A 144 11.98 -1.13 -0.22
C MET A 144 10.94 -0.76 0.82
N ALA A 145 10.88 0.52 1.15
CA ALA A 145 9.77 1.10 1.89
C ALA A 145 8.78 1.70 0.89
N VAL A 146 7.51 1.33 1.01
CA VAL A 146 6.47 1.78 0.08
C VAL A 146 5.27 2.35 0.82
N TYR A 147 4.60 3.32 0.19
CA TYR A 147 3.34 3.84 0.68
C TYR A 147 2.43 4.29 -0.46
N CYS A 148 1.27 3.67 -0.56
CA CYS A 148 0.22 4.06 -1.50
C CYS A 148 -0.77 5.00 -0.80
N ILE A 149 -0.83 6.25 -1.24
CA ILE A 149 -1.71 7.27 -0.64
C ILE A 149 -3.21 6.95 -0.89
N LEU A 150 -3.54 6.33 -2.02
CA LEU A 150 -4.93 6.00 -2.35
C LEU A 150 -5.47 4.85 -1.49
N ALA A 151 -4.64 3.84 -1.25
CA ALA A 151 -5.00 2.67 -0.47
C ALA A 151 -4.72 2.83 1.04
N ASP A 152 -4.04 3.91 1.45
CA ASP A 152 -3.43 4.04 2.79
C ASP A 152 -2.61 2.79 3.18
N LEU A 153 -1.87 2.26 2.20
CA LEU A 153 -1.10 1.04 2.33
C LEU A 153 0.38 1.35 2.49
N GLY A 154 0.91 1.15 3.68
CA GLY A 154 2.35 1.15 3.97
C GLY A 154 2.89 -0.26 4.13
N ALA A 155 4.05 -0.56 3.55
CA ALA A 155 4.71 -1.84 3.71
C ALA A 155 6.24 -1.74 3.53
N ILE A 156 6.95 -2.74 4.04
CA ILE A 156 8.37 -2.95 3.77
C ILE A 156 8.52 -4.31 3.09
N TYR A 157 9.18 -4.31 1.92
CA TYR A 157 9.45 -5.54 1.17
C TYR A 157 10.96 -5.75 1.02
N GLU A 158 11.36 -6.99 0.93
CA GLU A 158 12.71 -7.37 0.50
C GLU A 158 12.83 -7.26 -1.02
N ARG A 159 14.03 -6.92 -1.50
CA ARG A 159 14.31 -6.77 -2.93
C ARG A 159 15.24 -7.85 -3.49
N ASN A 160 15.68 -8.78 -2.64
CA ASN A 160 16.50 -9.92 -3.06
C ASN A 160 15.65 -11.11 -3.50
N TYR A 161 15.93 -11.57 -4.71
CA TYR A 161 15.32 -12.76 -5.30
C TYR A 161 16.45 -13.75 -5.65
N GLY A 162 16.88 -14.54 -4.67
CA GLY A 162 18.07 -15.37 -4.78
C GLY A 162 19.34 -14.53 -4.82
N ASP A 163 20.11 -14.63 -5.90
CA ASP A 163 21.32 -13.84 -6.15
C ASP A 163 21.05 -12.52 -6.91
N LYS A 164 19.79 -12.23 -7.21
CA LYS A 164 19.36 -11.04 -7.95
C LYS A 164 18.71 -10.01 -7.02
N GLU A 165 19.04 -8.75 -7.22
CA GLU A 165 18.41 -7.62 -6.57
C GLU A 165 17.53 -6.88 -7.59
N LEU A 166 16.28 -6.59 -7.21
CA LEU A 166 15.36 -5.81 -8.02
C LEU A 166 15.28 -4.36 -7.52
N THR A 167 15.07 -3.44 -8.46
CA THR A 167 14.89 -2.01 -8.21
C THR A 167 13.50 -1.60 -8.64
N PHE A 168 12.68 -1.20 -7.67
CA PHE A 168 11.28 -0.89 -7.89
C PHE A 168 11.01 0.59 -8.12
N ALA A 169 10.02 0.87 -8.94
CA ALA A 169 9.51 2.21 -9.22
C ALA A 169 8.03 2.18 -9.58
N LEU A 170 7.38 3.34 -9.68
CA LEU A 170 5.97 3.41 -10.03
C LEU A 170 5.72 3.25 -11.51
N SER A 171 4.71 2.47 -11.87
CA SER A 171 4.21 2.37 -13.23
C SER A 171 3.41 3.60 -13.67
N GLY A 172 2.90 4.37 -12.72
CA GLY A 172 1.95 5.46 -12.97
C GLY A 172 0.51 5.00 -13.10
N TYR A 173 0.25 3.72 -12.86
CA TYR A 173 -1.07 3.11 -12.86
C TYR A 173 -1.51 2.69 -11.48
N THR A 174 -2.82 2.62 -11.31
CA THR A 174 -3.47 1.98 -10.18
C THR A 174 -4.42 0.89 -10.67
N TYR A 175 -4.79 0.01 -9.76
CA TYR A 175 -5.71 -1.08 -10.03
C TYR A 175 -6.68 -1.26 -8.87
N TYR A 176 -7.95 -1.53 -9.19
CA TYR A 176 -8.99 -1.78 -8.22
C TYR A 176 -9.73 -3.07 -8.50
N ASP A 177 -9.86 -3.92 -7.49
CA ASP A 177 -10.70 -5.13 -7.53
C ASP A 177 -11.44 -5.28 -6.20
N GLU A 178 -12.74 -5.09 -6.22
CA GLU A 178 -13.60 -5.19 -5.05
C GLU A 178 -13.65 -6.60 -4.44
N THR A 179 -13.24 -7.62 -5.21
CA THR A 179 -13.15 -9.00 -4.72
C THR A 179 -11.89 -9.25 -3.89
N VAL A 180 -10.90 -8.36 -4.00
CA VAL A 180 -9.62 -8.44 -3.27
C VAL A 180 -9.67 -7.60 -2.00
N TRP A 181 -10.25 -6.38 -2.10
CA TRP A 181 -10.36 -5.51 -0.94
C TRP A 181 -11.43 -4.41 -1.14
N ASP A 182 -11.92 -3.84 -0.04
CA ASP A 182 -13.03 -2.89 -0.01
C ASP A 182 -12.59 -1.40 0.01
N GLY A 183 -11.31 -1.14 -0.20
CA GLY A 183 -10.74 0.20 -0.17
C GLY A 183 -10.86 0.96 -1.50
N LEU A 184 -9.83 1.73 -1.78
CA LEU A 184 -9.66 2.45 -3.04
C LEU A 184 -8.67 1.73 -3.95
N ASP A 185 -8.34 2.33 -5.09
CA ASP A 185 -7.33 1.83 -6.01
C ASP A 185 -5.99 1.63 -5.30
N GLY A 186 -5.34 0.51 -5.53
CA GLY A 186 -3.96 0.27 -5.13
C GLY A 186 -2.98 0.59 -6.25
N PHE A 187 -1.84 1.19 -5.91
CA PHE A 187 -0.81 1.48 -6.91
C PHE A 187 -0.23 0.20 -7.51
N VAL A 188 0.17 0.28 -8.79
CA VAL A 188 0.92 -0.75 -9.49
C VAL A 188 2.34 -0.25 -9.68
N PHE A 189 3.31 -0.97 -9.16
CA PHE A 189 4.72 -0.66 -9.39
C PHE A 189 5.35 -1.66 -10.36
N TRP A 190 6.57 -1.42 -10.78
CA TRP A 190 7.32 -2.26 -11.70
C TRP A 190 8.76 -2.39 -11.22
N ASP A 191 9.42 -3.47 -11.60
CA ASP A 191 10.87 -3.58 -11.41
C ASP A 191 11.60 -3.21 -12.69
N ARG A 192 12.76 -2.57 -12.53
CA ARG A 192 13.54 -2.05 -13.66
C ARG A 192 14.31 -3.11 -14.39
N GLU A 193 14.67 -4.18 -13.73
CA GLU A 193 15.51 -5.25 -14.25
C GLU A 193 14.77 -6.15 -15.24
N THR A 194 13.46 -6.39 -14.99
CA THR A 194 12.66 -7.30 -15.84
C THR A 194 11.46 -6.61 -16.50
N GLU A 195 11.11 -5.39 -16.08
CA GLU A 195 9.91 -4.66 -16.48
C GLU A 195 8.59 -5.35 -16.13
N SER A 196 8.62 -6.27 -15.16
CA SER A 196 7.40 -6.87 -14.64
C SER A 196 6.58 -5.86 -13.84
N LEU A 197 5.25 -5.91 -13.98
CA LEU A 197 4.33 -5.14 -13.16
C LEU A 197 3.94 -5.93 -11.91
N TRP A 198 3.79 -5.23 -10.79
CA TRP A 198 3.50 -5.80 -9.48
C TRP A 198 2.30 -5.11 -8.83
N TRP A 199 1.38 -5.89 -8.28
CA TRP A 199 0.27 -5.34 -7.52
C TRP A 199 0.31 -5.82 -6.07
N PRO A 200 0.64 -4.93 -5.11
CA PRO A 200 0.90 -5.33 -3.72
C PRO A 200 -0.33 -5.87 -2.99
N LEU A 201 -1.55 -5.50 -3.40
CA LEU A 201 -2.77 -6.02 -2.75
C LEU A 201 -2.99 -7.54 -2.95
N ILE A 202 -2.40 -8.12 -3.99
CA ILE A 202 -2.34 -9.58 -4.14
C ILE A 202 -0.93 -10.15 -3.94
N GLY A 203 0.01 -9.29 -3.55
CA GLY A 203 1.36 -9.68 -3.12
C GLY A 203 2.22 -10.34 -4.19
N LYS A 204 2.06 -10.00 -5.48
CA LYS A 204 2.82 -10.64 -6.55
C LYS A 204 2.92 -9.81 -7.83
N ALA A 205 3.85 -10.23 -8.71
CA ALA A 205 3.91 -9.73 -10.07
C ALA A 205 2.69 -10.18 -10.89
N VAL A 206 2.15 -9.26 -11.67
CA VAL A 206 0.90 -9.43 -12.44
C VAL A 206 1.13 -9.51 -13.94
N SER A 207 2.30 -9.11 -14.43
CA SER A 207 2.72 -9.25 -15.84
C SER A 207 4.23 -9.34 -15.95
N GLY A 208 4.71 -9.56 -17.15
CA GLY A 208 6.13 -9.60 -17.48
C GLY A 208 6.82 -10.92 -17.13
N PRO A 209 8.17 -10.97 -17.24
CA PRO A 209 8.95 -12.19 -17.01
C PRO A 209 8.76 -12.81 -15.62
N LEU A 210 8.45 -11.98 -14.60
CA LEU A 210 8.25 -12.45 -13.22
C LEU A 210 6.78 -12.66 -12.86
N LYS A 211 5.86 -12.73 -13.82
CA LYS A 211 4.44 -12.97 -13.55
C LYS A 211 4.25 -14.17 -12.59
N ASN A 212 3.43 -13.97 -11.54
CA ASN A 212 3.18 -14.88 -10.41
C ASN A 212 4.31 -14.98 -9.37
N VAL A 213 5.44 -14.34 -9.54
CA VAL A 213 6.44 -14.25 -8.48
C VAL A 213 5.89 -13.41 -7.32
N LYS A 214 6.03 -13.90 -6.08
CA LYS A 214 5.53 -13.21 -4.88
C LYS A 214 6.37 -11.98 -4.53
N LEU A 215 5.76 -10.95 -4.00
CA LEU A 215 6.44 -9.94 -3.22
C LEU A 215 6.89 -10.56 -1.89
N ILE A 216 8.13 -10.31 -1.51
CA ILE A 216 8.70 -10.81 -0.26
C ILE A 216 8.49 -9.73 0.80
N GLU A 217 7.38 -9.80 1.55
CA GLU A 217 7.16 -8.87 2.64
C GLU A 217 8.15 -9.14 3.78
N MET A 218 8.78 -8.09 4.31
CA MET A 218 9.62 -8.18 5.50
C MET A 218 8.80 -8.73 6.67
N ASP A 219 9.40 -9.57 7.51
CA ASP A 219 8.75 -10.12 8.70
C ASP A 219 8.11 -9.01 9.55
N LYS A 220 6.85 -9.20 9.93
CA LYS A 220 6.07 -8.22 10.69
C LYS A 220 6.67 -7.86 12.05
N SER A 221 7.54 -8.69 12.60
CA SER A 221 8.29 -8.37 13.81
C SER A 221 9.41 -7.34 13.58
N ASN A 222 9.83 -7.18 12.34
CA ASN A 222 10.94 -6.33 11.93
C ASN A 222 10.53 -4.99 11.32
N TRP A 223 9.23 -4.73 11.18
CA TRP A 223 8.75 -3.41 10.76
C TRP A 223 7.38 -3.09 11.34
N LYS A 224 7.06 -1.81 11.43
CA LYS A 224 5.76 -1.32 11.89
C LYS A 224 5.41 0.04 11.32
N ASP A 225 4.11 0.30 11.23
CA ASP A 225 3.56 1.64 11.08
C ASP A 225 3.44 2.28 12.47
N THR A 226 3.99 3.46 12.64
CA THR A 226 4.13 4.09 13.96
C THR A 226 4.16 5.61 13.87
N THR A 227 4.44 6.30 14.99
CA THR A 227 4.50 7.75 15.07
C THR A 227 5.91 8.25 15.37
N TRP A 228 6.16 9.52 15.05
CA TRP A 228 7.42 10.19 15.41
C TRP A 228 7.72 10.09 16.91
N LYS A 229 6.69 10.24 17.74
CA LYS A 229 6.84 10.12 19.20
C LYS A 229 7.43 8.76 19.61
N ASP A 230 6.90 7.68 19.06
CA ASP A 230 7.41 6.33 19.35
C ASP A 230 8.87 6.15 18.89
N ILE A 231 9.21 6.67 17.70
CA ILE A 231 10.59 6.61 17.19
C ILE A 231 11.54 7.36 18.10
N ARG A 232 11.21 8.61 18.44
CA ARG A 232 12.05 9.46 19.29
C ARG A 232 12.27 8.86 20.67
N ASP A 233 11.22 8.32 21.27
CA ASP A 233 11.24 7.85 22.67
C ASP A 233 11.86 6.45 22.81
N ASN A 234 11.69 5.57 21.81
CA ASN A 234 12.08 4.16 21.89
C ASN A 234 13.24 3.77 20.95
N TYR A 235 13.57 4.58 19.94
CA TYR A 235 14.60 4.30 18.95
C TYR A 235 15.56 5.49 18.75
N PRO A 236 16.23 5.98 19.81
CA PRO A 236 17.04 7.21 19.75
C PRO A 236 18.20 7.14 18.74
N ASN A 237 18.64 5.95 18.36
CA ASN A 237 19.71 5.70 17.41
C ASN A 237 19.18 5.38 15.99
N ALA A 238 17.88 5.48 15.74
CA ALA A 238 17.34 5.26 14.41
C ALA A 238 17.88 6.29 13.41
N LYS A 239 18.05 5.84 12.18
CA LYS A 239 18.30 6.69 11.02
C LYS A 239 16.96 7.10 10.43
N VAL A 240 16.73 8.40 10.28
CA VAL A 240 15.47 8.97 9.79
C VAL A 240 15.68 9.48 8.38
N LEU A 241 14.84 9.05 7.44
CA LEU A 241 14.91 9.51 6.05
C LEU A 241 14.90 11.04 6.01
N GLU A 242 15.90 11.63 5.36
CA GLU A 242 15.99 13.09 5.21
C GLU A 242 14.95 13.57 4.20
N SER A 243 14.17 14.58 4.56
CA SER A 243 13.13 15.12 3.69
C SER A 243 13.70 16.00 2.59
N GLY A 244 13.04 16.02 1.43
CA GLY A 244 13.33 16.95 0.37
C GLY A 244 14.60 16.63 -0.43
N GLN A 245 15.06 15.40 -0.39
CA GLN A 245 16.21 14.95 -1.18
C GLN A 245 15.93 15.07 -2.67
N ASP A 246 16.99 15.34 -3.42
CA ASP A 246 17.01 15.17 -4.86
C ASP A 246 16.97 13.67 -5.20
N PHE A 247 16.50 13.36 -6.38
CA PHE A 247 16.35 11.99 -6.84
C PHE A 247 16.99 11.80 -8.22
N GLU A 248 17.54 10.61 -8.41
CA GLU A 248 18.05 10.19 -9.69
C GLU A 248 16.93 9.60 -10.55
N ARG A 249 16.93 9.90 -11.84
CA ARG A 249 16.11 9.23 -12.86
C ARG A 249 17.02 8.51 -13.84
N PRO A 250 17.52 7.32 -13.50
CA PRO A 250 18.34 6.56 -14.45
C PRO A 250 17.51 6.24 -15.69
N THR A 251 18.12 6.45 -16.85
CA THR A 251 17.54 6.07 -18.15
C THR A 251 17.91 4.66 -18.56
N GLU A 252 18.93 4.11 -17.91
CA GLU A 252 19.47 2.78 -18.19
C GLU A 252 19.70 2.02 -16.88
N TRP A 253 19.46 0.72 -16.91
CA TRP A 253 19.73 -0.22 -15.82
C TRP A 253 20.05 -1.60 -16.38
N LYS A 254 20.74 -2.39 -15.56
CA LYS A 254 21.12 -3.74 -15.95
C LYS A 254 19.88 -4.64 -15.99
N LYS A 255 19.56 -5.14 -17.16
CA LYS A 255 18.49 -6.12 -17.32
C LYS A 255 18.91 -7.49 -16.77
N ILE A 256 17.93 -8.23 -16.26
CA ILE A 256 18.05 -9.64 -15.92
C ILE A 256 17.36 -10.42 -17.04
N GLU A 257 18.15 -11.11 -17.87
CA GLU A 257 17.62 -11.90 -18.99
C GLU A 257 17.16 -13.29 -18.52
N ASP A 258 17.94 -13.92 -17.63
CA ASP A 258 17.58 -15.22 -17.06
C ASP A 258 16.88 -15.06 -15.72
N VAL A 259 15.57 -15.26 -15.72
CA VAL A 259 14.70 -15.20 -14.55
C VAL A 259 14.25 -16.58 -14.06
N ALA A 260 14.72 -17.67 -14.68
CA ALA A 260 14.20 -19.01 -14.40
C ALA A 260 14.33 -19.39 -12.93
N SER A 261 15.48 -19.12 -12.31
CA SER A 261 15.70 -19.41 -10.88
C SER A 261 14.79 -18.59 -9.95
N ILE A 262 14.49 -17.34 -10.32
CA ILE A 262 13.54 -16.49 -9.56
C ILE A 262 12.13 -17.09 -9.66
N VAL A 263 11.69 -17.40 -10.88
CA VAL A 263 10.36 -17.95 -11.12
C VAL A 263 10.18 -19.30 -10.42
N GLU A 264 11.17 -20.19 -10.50
CA GLU A 264 11.12 -21.50 -9.85
C GLU A 264 11.01 -21.37 -8.32
N THR A 265 11.79 -20.46 -7.73
CA THR A 265 11.90 -20.35 -6.26
C THR A 265 10.75 -19.55 -5.64
N PHE A 266 10.31 -18.49 -6.29
CA PHE A 266 9.43 -17.47 -5.69
C PHE A 266 8.03 -17.39 -6.29
N SER A 267 7.69 -18.19 -7.31
CA SER A 267 6.33 -18.20 -7.84
C SER A 267 5.30 -18.70 -6.82
N VAL A 268 4.15 -18.03 -6.80
CA VAL A 268 2.99 -18.49 -6.04
C VAL A 268 2.34 -19.63 -6.84
N GLU A 269 2.18 -20.81 -6.24
CA GLU A 269 1.45 -21.90 -6.86
C GLU A 269 0.01 -21.43 -7.21
N LYS A 270 -0.44 -21.81 -8.42
CA LYS A 270 -1.86 -21.65 -8.77
C LYS A 270 -2.66 -22.57 -7.86
N LYS A 271 -3.33 -22.01 -6.87
CA LYS A 271 -4.38 -22.70 -6.12
C LYS A 271 -5.65 -22.81 -6.97
#